data_1634514326b663c75e39aa59bcb03d40
#
_entry.id   1634514326b663c75e39aa59bcb03d40
#
_cell.length_a   1.000
_cell.length_b   1.000
_cell.length_c   1.000
_cell.angle_alpha   90.00
_cell.angle_beta   90.00
_cell.angle_gamma   90.00
#
_symmetry.space_group_name_H-M   'P 1'
#
loop_
_entity.id
_entity.type
_entity.pdbx_description
1 polymer ?
#
loop_
_entity_poly.entity_id
_entity_poly.type
_entity_poly.pdbx_seq_one_letter_code
_entity_poly.pdbx_strand_id
1 'polypeptide(L)'
;MNPRTLLNKRHQDALDLLASALQRDSAYEKLTGPDLASYSSEPIAGWMTTVCIKGAEIRLDVVITGTFPDDPPSIYIADRGIDLFLKNPHVEENGKICTISDSAAVDANWPVELFRYSVDAAVDILTNEITQDFLDEFTSYWSRSQGKKRREFFVVEPPSSLGKDATAVICGERILIGASYESVRQWAEHNGEKLDHLSTAGACHVVRFSSPLLPRDYPNTIADLRKLLRSNGATQALSLDRHLCKSNDLLAILFVQSTPHGDALAGILTKGYGLSRDRKLSDGFRLGHVPKSLLFARAAAKLQNGLLERANAQRVDHEWIHTRGGVGTEMFGASVCLIGCGSLGSYVAHLLAKAGIGRITLIDSQLMEWENVGRHLLGASDIGTSKAEALRIRIQRDLPHLSVEAIPRDWRAWAKECDDPFGGFDLVVSTIADWRHERSLNLLARSLDFPPVVFGWLEPFALAGHALTVTGGGGCLECGMNGFGQFEKRVLVLEDGTLKKEPGGCAYYQEYGPMRLVPCATLVAEAVVRALTGPVDASEISTLIGDLSLLSDCGGRLSKAWEKKLNPQLTEQIIIQKWTINPTCQLCSV
;
A
#
# COMPACT_ATOMS: atom_id res chain seq x y z
N MET A 1 -30.53 -26.61 -14.76
CA MET A 1 -29.24 -27.35 -14.63
C MET A 1 -28.50 -26.76 -13.43
N ASN A 2 -27.92 -27.59 -12.56
CA ASN A 2 -27.11 -27.10 -11.42
C ASN A 2 -25.89 -26.35 -11.99
N PRO A 3 -25.48 -25.19 -11.41
CA PRO A 3 -24.29 -24.43 -11.86
C PRO A 3 -23.02 -25.28 -12.04
N ARG A 4 -22.75 -26.20 -11.12
CA ARG A 4 -21.64 -27.15 -11.21
C ARG A 4 -21.69 -28.03 -12.45
N THR A 5 -22.88 -28.53 -12.80
CA THR A 5 -23.08 -29.39 -13.96
C THR A 5 -22.90 -28.61 -15.27
N LEU A 6 -23.32 -27.35 -15.30
CA LEU A 6 -23.14 -26.48 -16.45
C LEU A 6 -21.67 -26.17 -16.72
N LEU A 7 -20.92 -25.83 -15.65
CA LEU A 7 -19.49 -25.52 -15.73
C LEU A 7 -18.68 -26.74 -16.20
N ASN A 8 -18.92 -27.90 -15.58
CA ASN A 8 -18.22 -29.14 -15.96
C ASN A 8 -18.51 -29.53 -17.42
N LYS A 9 -19.74 -29.34 -17.88
CA LYS A 9 -20.09 -29.63 -19.28
C LYS A 9 -19.34 -28.72 -20.24
N ARG A 10 -19.28 -27.40 -19.95
CA ARG A 10 -18.54 -26.43 -20.78
C ARG A 10 -17.07 -26.78 -20.92
N HIS A 11 -16.41 -27.09 -19.79
CA HIS A 11 -15.02 -27.50 -19.81
C HIS A 11 -14.79 -28.80 -20.58
N GLN A 12 -15.67 -29.78 -20.42
CA GLN A 12 -15.59 -31.06 -21.15
C GLN A 12 -15.81 -30.85 -22.65
N ASP A 13 -16.82 -30.08 -23.05
CA ASP A 13 -17.10 -29.79 -24.47
C ASP A 13 -15.88 -29.08 -25.12
N ALA A 14 -15.25 -28.15 -24.42
CA ALA A 14 -14.04 -27.46 -24.90
C ALA A 14 -12.84 -28.41 -25.04
N LEU A 15 -12.65 -29.32 -24.09
CA LEU A 15 -11.59 -30.33 -24.12
C LEU A 15 -11.79 -31.33 -25.26
N ASP A 16 -13.02 -31.77 -25.49
CA ASP A 16 -13.37 -32.69 -26.59
C ASP A 16 -13.16 -32.04 -27.97
N LEU A 17 -13.51 -30.76 -28.10
CA LEU A 17 -13.25 -29.97 -29.29
C LEU A 17 -11.76 -29.85 -29.58
N LEU A 18 -10.96 -29.51 -28.57
CA LEU A 18 -9.52 -29.39 -28.65
C LEU A 18 -8.88 -30.75 -29.01
N ALA A 19 -9.25 -31.83 -28.34
CA ALA A 19 -8.74 -33.17 -28.62
C ALA A 19 -9.03 -33.62 -30.05
N SER A 20 -10.24 -33.34 -30.56
CA SER A 20 -10.64 -33.67 -31.93
C SER A 20 -9.87 -32.86 -32.98
N ALA A 21 -9.56 -31.60 -32.68
CA ALA A 21 -8.76 -30.74 -33.57
C ALA A 21 -7.29 -31.22 -33.64
N LEU A 22 -6.68 -31.50 -32.49
CA LEU A 22 -5.28 -31.90 -32.40
C LEU A 22 -5.01 -33.32 -32.85
N GLN A 23 -6.00 -34.23 -32.82
CA GLN A 23 -5.86 -35.59 -33.37
C GLN A 23 -5.61 -35.59 -34.89
N ARG A 24 -6.00 -34.52 -35.59
CA ARG A 24 -5.81 -34.34 -37.04
C ARG A 24 -4.54 -33.59 -37.37
N ASP A 25 -3.83 -33.10 -36.38
CA ASP A 25 -2.65 -32.28 -36.54
C ASP A 25 -1.42 -33.08 -36.12
N SER A 26 -0.63 -33.52 -37.08
CA SER A 26 0.58 -34.36 -36.85
C SER A 26 1.70 -33.63 -36.10
N ALA A 27 1.57 -32.31 -35.90
CA ALA A 27 2.53 -31.52 -35.13
C ALA A 27 2.40 -31.71 -33.61
N TYR A 28 1.30 -32.34 -33.16
CA TYR A 28 1.01 -32.56 -31.75
C TYR A 28 0.82 -34.02 -31.39
N GLU A 29 1.53 -34.47 -30.36
CA GLU A 29 1.41 -35.81 -29.80
C GLU A 29 0.82 -35.73 -28.37
N LYS A 30 -0.12 -36.60 -28.04
CA LYS A 30 -0.79 -36.59 -26.74
C LYS A 30 0.15 -37.11 -25.65
N LEU A 31 0.26 -36.37 -24.52
CA LEU A 31 1.02 -36.78 -23.35
C LEU A 31 0.36 -37.96 -22.64
N THR A 32 1.18 -38.85 -22.10
CA THR A 32 0.71 -40.01 -21.32
C THR A 32 0.43 -39.61 -19.85
N GLY A 33 -0.26 -40.52 -19.11
CA GLY A 33 -0.48 -40.28 -17.68
C GLY A 33 0.78 -40.06 -16.86
N PRO A 34 1.86 -40.86 -17.05
CA PRO A 34 3.15 -40.63 -16.39
C PRO A 34 3.78 -39.26 -16.71
N ASP A 35 3.69 -38.79 -17.97
CA ASP A 35 4.19 -37.46 -18.36
C ASP A 35 3.45 -36.36 -17.59
N LEU A 36 2.12 -36.43 -17.56
CA LEU A 36 1.27 -35.46 -16.86
C LEU A 36 1.52 -35.43 -15.35
N ALA A 37 1.81 -36.58 -14.74
CA ALA A 37 2.07 -36.65 -13.29
C ALA A 37 3.32 -35.88 -12.84
N SER A 38 4.19 -35.48 -13.77
CA SER A 38 5.39 -34.68 -13.48
C SER A 38 5.08 -33.19 -13.20
N TYR A 39 3.86 -32.72 -13.53
CA TYR A 39 3.44 -31.33 -13.38
C TYR A 39 2.61 -31.13 -12.12
N SER A 40 2.91 -30.08 -11.35
CA SER A 40 2.24 -29.76 -10.07
C SER A 40 0.86 -29.12 -10.21
N SER A 41 0.43 -28.77 -11.44
CA SER A 41 -0.82 -28.05 -11.73
C SER A 41 -2.08 -28.91 -11.81
N GLU A 42 -2.04 -30.18 -11.38
CA GLU A 42 -3.15 -31.14 -11.49
C GLU A 42 -3.71 -31.23 -12.93
N PRO A 43 -2.87 -31.61 -13.90
CA PRO A 43 -3.27 -31.65 -15.29
C PRO A 43 -4.31 -32.74 -15.58
N ILE A 44 -5.28 -32.43 -16.46
CA ILE A 44 -6.28 -33.39 -16.93
C ILE A 44 -5.99 -33.92 -18.34
N ALA A 45 -5.23 -33.15 -19.12
CA ALA A 45 -4.79 -33.52 -20.47
C ALA A 45 -3.53 -32.74 -20.84
N GLY A 46 -2.85 -33.15 -21.91
CA GLY A 46 -1.74 -32.40 -22.48
C GLY A 46 -1.28 -32.95 -23.81
N TRP A 47 -0.52 -32.13 -24.52
CA TRP A 47 0.08 -32.46 -25.81
C TRP A 47 1.51 -31.95 -25.86
N MET A 48 2.36 -32.68 -26.53
CA MET A 48 3.72 -32.22 -26.85
C MET A 48 3.79 -31.75 -28.30
N THR A 49 4.67 -30.80 -28.54
CA THR A 49 5.09 -30.36 -29.88
C THR A 49 6.58 -30.06 -29.88
N THR A 50 7.23 -30.17 -31.03
CA THR A 50 8.63 -29.82 -31.20
C THR A 50 8.73 -28.59 -32.09
N VAL A 51 9.42 -27.57 -31.62
CA VAL A 51 9.63 -26.30 -32.33
C VAL A 51 11.12 -26.06 -32.60
N CYS A 52 11.44 -25.48 -33.72
CA CYS A 52 12.83 -25.14 -34.08
C CYS A 52 13.09 -23.69 -33.72
N ILE A 53 13.96 -23.42 -32.74
CA ILE A 53 14.31 -22.08 -32.27
C ILE A 53 15.81 -21.87 -32.43
N LYS A 54 16.20 -20.89 -33.23
CA LYS A 54 17.62 -20.56 -33.56
C LYS A 54 18.43 -21.80 -33.96
N GLY A 55 17.81 -22.73 -34.67
CA GLY A 55 18.43 -23.96 -35.19
C GLY A 55 18.51 -25.12 -34.21
N ALA A 56 17.94 -24.99 -33.00
CA ALA A 56 17.81 -26.07 -32.03
C ALA A 56 16.34 -26.55 -31.97
N GLU A 57 16.15 -27.87 -31.89
CA GLU A 57 14.85 -28.45 -31.64
C GLU A 57 14.54 -28.39 -30.14
N ILE A 58 13.41 -27.80 -29.78
CA ILE A 58 12.93 -27.66 -28.41
C ILE A 58 11.56 -28.34 -28.32
N ARG A 59 11.43 -29.30 -27.40
CA ARG A 59 10.16 -29.93 -27.08
C ARG A 59 9.39 -29.05 -26.09
N LEU A 60 8.15 -28.71 -26.44
CA LEU A 60 7.20 -28.01 -25.59
C LEU A 60 6.07 -28.96 -25.17
N ASP A 61 5.82 -29.03 -23.88
CA ASP A 61 4.68 -29.76 -23.32
C ASP A 61 3.58 -28.74 -22.94
N VAL A 62 2.42 -28.86 -23.56
CA VAL A 62 1.25 -27.99 -23.40
C VAL A 62 0.26 -28.71 -22.49
N VAL A 63 0.09 -28.21 -21.29
CA VAL A 63 -0.63 -28.87 -20.20
C VAL A 63 -1.96 -28.15 -19.93
N ILE A 64 -3.04 -28.93 -19.87
CA ILE A 64 -4.42 -28.45 -19.67
C ILE A 64 -4.88 -28.81 -18.25
N THR A 65 -5.40 -27.81 -17.53
CA THR A 65 -6.03 -27.99 -16.21
C THR A 65 -7.55 -28.14 -16.33
N GLY A 66 -8.22 -28.49 -15.22
CA GLY A 66 -9.68 -28.65 -15.17
C GLY A 66 -10.49 -27.37 -15.34
N THR A 67 -9.83 -26.23 -15.42
CA THR A 67 -10.43 -24.90 -15.61
C THR A 67 -10.37 -24.40 -17.06
N PHE A 68 -9.70 -25.14 -17.95
CA PHE A 68 -9.69 -24.80 -19.38
C PHE A 68 -11.12 -24.87 -19.98
N PRO A 69 -11.53 -23.90 -20.81
CA PRO A 69 -10.78 -22.83 -21.47
C PRO A 69 -10.81 -21.48 -20.74
N ASP A 70 -11.39 -21.42 -19.54
CA ASP A 70 -11.43 -20.17 -18.77
C ASP A 70 -10.01 -19.75 -18.34
N ASP A 71 -9.16 -20.73 -18.02
CA ASP A 71 -7.72 -20.52 -17.88
C ASP A 71 -6.97 -21.02 -19.13
N PRO A 72 -5.95 -20.28 -19.61
CA PRO A 72 -5.15 -20.71 -20.75
C PRO A 72 -4.31 -21.95 -20.43
N PRO A 73 -3.84 -22.71 -21.45
CA PRO A 73 -2.92 -23.81 -21.24
C PRO A 73 -1.60 -23.34 -20.63
N SER A 74 -1.01 -24.17 -19.77
CA SER A 74 0.35 -23.98 -19.27
C SER A 74 1.36 -24.64 -20.19
N ILE A 75 2.38 -23.94 -20.62
CA ILE A 75 3.41 -24.44 -21.53
C ILE A 75 4.73 -24.62 -20.80
N TYR A 76 5.36 -25.78 -20.99
CA TYR A 76 6.61 -26.14 -20.36
C TYR A 76 7.65 -26.57 -21.40
N ILE A 77 8.90 -26.24 -21.14
CA ILE A 77 10.05 -26.81 -21.86
C ILE A 77 10.33 -28.17 -21.22
N ALA A 78 10.18 -29.25 -22.01
CA ALA A 78 10.26 -30.62 -21.48
C ALA A 78 11.64 -30.97 -20.90
N ASP A 79 12.71 -30.51 -21.49
CA ASP A 79 14.09 -30.80 -21.11
C ASP A 79 14.65 -29.86 -20.03
N ARG A 80 13.82 -29.32 -19.15
CA ARG A 80 14.17 -28.50 -17.97
C ARG A 80 15.51 -27.80 -18.07
N GLY A 81 15.73 -27.03 -19.15
CA GLY A 81 17.01 -26.38 -19.40
C GLY A 81 17.20 -25.16 -18.49
N ILE A 82 17.90 -25.32 -17.36
CA ILE A 82 18.39 -24.19 -16.53
C ILE A 82 19.04 -23.10 -17.39
N ASP A 83 19.70 -23.47 -18.47
CA ASP A 83 20.33 -22.54 -19.40
C ASP A 83 19.31 -21.66 -20.15
N LEU A 84 18.11 -22.14 -20.41
CA LEU A 84 17.05 -21.36 -21.04
C LEU A 84 16.37 -20.42 -20.05
N PHE A 85 16.16 -20.84 -18.81
CA PHE A 85 15.71 -19.98 -17.73
C PHE A 85 16.61 -18.76 -17.51
N LEU A 86 17.93 -18.95 -17.57
CA LEU A 86 18.89 -17.87 -17.38
C LEU A 86 19.02 -16.92 -18.58
N LYS A 87 18.51 -17.31 -19.75
CA LYS A 87 18.67 -16.56 -21.01
C LYS A 87 17.38 -15.91 -21.51
N ASN A 88 16.22 -16.46 -21.17
CA ASN A 88 14.94 -15.99 -21.68
C ASN A 88 14.06 -15.49 -20.52
N PRO A 89 13.60 -14.25 -20.58
CA PRO A 89 12.54 -13.78 -19.68
C PRO A 89 11.27 -14.62 -19.91
N HIS A 90 10.39 -14.66 -18.91
CA HIS A 90 9.16 -15.45 -18.89
C HIS A 90 9.33 -16.97 -18.91
N VAL A 91 10.55 -17.50 -18.80
CA VAL A 91 10.81 -18.92 -18.56
C VAL A 91 11.10 -19.15 -17.09
N GLU A 92 10.35 -20.01 -16.42
CA GLU A 92 10.55 -20.37 -15.01
C GLU A 92 11.60 -21.49 -14.85
N GLU A 93 12.14 -21.66 -13.64
CA GLU A 93 13.14 -22.68 -13.31
C GLU A 93 12.64 -24.11 -13.58
N ASN A 94 11.31 -24.35 -13.43
CA ASN A 94 10.65 -25.61 -13.75
C ASN A 94 10.38 -25.81 -15.23
N GLY A 95 10.79 -24.87 -16.09
CA GLY A 95 10.57 -24.86 -17.53
C GLY A 95 9.23 -24.29 -17.96
N LYS A 96 8.37 -23.78 -17.05
CA LYS A 96 7.12 -23.14 -17.43
C LYS A 96 7.40 -21.83 -18.15
N ILE A 97 6.67 -21.58 -19.25
CA ILE A 97 6.74 -20.33 -20.01
C ILE A 97 5.51 -19.49 -19.67
N CYS A 98 5.71 -18.26 -19.25
CA CYS A 98 4.64 -17.31 -18.94
C CYS A 98 4.18 -16.64 -20.24
N THR A 99 3.25 -17.26 -20.96
CA THR A 99 2.78 -16.85 -22.29
C THR A 99 1.70 -15.79 -22.24
N ILE A 100 0.88 -15.79 -21.19
CA ILE A 100 -0.26 -14.88 -21.02
C ILE A 100 -0.22 -14.39 -19.58
N SER A 101 -0.38 -13.08 -19.37
CA SER A 101 -0.44 -12.53 -18.01
C SER A 101 -1.75 -12.95 -17.32
N ASP A 102 -1.72 -13.16 -16.01
CA ASP A 102 -2.89 -13.52 -15.20
C ASP A 102 -4.06 -12.52 -15.32
N SER A 103 -3.76 -11.28 -15.74
CA SER A 103 -4.73 -10.21 -15.95
C SER A 103 -5.25 -10.11 -17.39
N ALA A 104 -4.73 -10.91 -18.32
CA ALA A 104 -5.16 -10.85 -19.71
C ALA A 104 -6.55 -11.48 -19.88
N ALA A 105 -7.40 -10.80 -20.63
CA ALA A 105 -8.68 -11.36 -21.03
C ALA A 105 -8.44 -12.44 -22.11
N VAL A 106 -8.92 -13.66 -21.86
CA VAL A 106 -8.86 -14.77 -22.81
C VAL A 106 -10.25 -15.04 -23.37
N ASP A 107 -10.36 -15.34 -24.67
CA ASP A 107 -11.62 -15.73 -25.28
C ASP A 107 -11.82 -17.24 -25.14
N ALA A 108 -12.47 -17.62 -24.06
CA ALA A 108 -12.78 -19.02 -23.73
C ALA A 108 -13.78 -19.68 -24.70
N ASN A 109 -14.39 -18.94 -25.65
CA ASN A 109 -15.28 -19.50 -26.64
C ASN A 109 -14.54 -20.17 -27.82
N TRP A 110 -13.22 -19.92 -27.93
CA TRP A 110 -12.37 -20.44 -29.01
C TRP A 110 -11.21 -21.29 -28.44
N PRO A 111 -11.49 -22.47 -27.86
CA PRO A 111 -10.49 -23.25 -27.13
C PRO A 111 -9.33 -23.73 -28.00
N VAL A 112 -9.53 -24.00 -29.27
CA VAL A 112 -8.47 -24.43 -30.19
C VAL A 112 -7.54 -23.27 -30.53
N GLU A 113 -8.13 -22.11 -30.82
CA GLU A 113 -7.38 -20.88 -31.11
C GLU A 113 -6.60 -20.41 -29.89
N LEU A 114 -7.20 -20.49 -28.68
CA LEU A 114 -6.51 -20.18 -27.44
C LEU A 114 -5.29 -21.07 -27.21
N PHE A 115 -5.44 -22.37 -27.46
CA PHE A 115 -4.34 -23.33 -27.38
C PHE A 115 -3.21 -22.96 -28.34
N ARG A 116 -3.51 -22.71 -29.62
CA ARG A 116 -2.53 -22.35 -30.64
C ARG A 116 -1.85 -21.02 -30.33
N TYR A 117 -2.64 -20.01 -29.97
CA TYR A 117 -2.10 -18.70 -29.55
C TYR A 117 -1.12 -18.84 -28.40
N SER A 118 -1.41 -19.68 -27.42
CA SER A 118 -0.50 -19.90 -26.29
C SER A 118 0.82 -20.55 -26.73
N VAL A 119 0.77 -21.48 -27.69
CA VAL A 119 1.99 -22.08 -28.26
C VAL A 119 2.79 -21.07 -29.07
N ASP A 120 2.12 -20.28 -29.92
CA ASP A 120 2.78 -19.25 -30.72
C ASP A 120 3.45 -18.20 -29.84
N ALA A 121 2.78 -17.77 -28.76
CA ALA A 121 3.33 -16.86 -27.76
C ALA A 121 4.58 -17.45 -27.08
N ALA A 122 4.58 -18.75 -26.76
CA ALA A 122 5.76 -19.41 -26.20
C ALA A 122 6.94 -19.44 -27.19
N VAL A 123 6.67 -19.69 -28.47
CA VAL A 123 7.69 -19.65 -29.54
C VAL A 123 8.28 -18.25 -29.67
N ASP A 124 7.44 -17.22 -29.64
CA ASP A 124 7.86 -15.82 -29.73
C ASP A 124 8.78 -15.45 -28.54
N ILE A 125 8.42 -15.83 -27.32
CA ILE A 125 9.23 -15.61 -26.12
C ILE A 125 10.59 -16.29 -26.25
N LEU A 126 10.65 -17.51 -26.74
CA LEU A 126 11.91 -18.25 -26.88
C LEU A 126 12.77 -17.75 -28.05
N THR A 127 12.16 -17.13 -29.07
CA THR A 127 12.83 -16.62 -30.26
C THR A 127 13.43 -15.24 -30.05
N ASN A 128 12.73 -14.37 -29.33
CA ASN A 128 13.10 -12.99 -29.12
C ASN A 128 13.99 -12.83 -27.88
N GLU A 129 15.08 -12.05 -28.00
CA GLU A 129 15.90 -11.65 -26.84
C GLU A 129 15.35 -10.33 -26.28
N ILE A 130 14.47 -10.42 -25.29
CA ILE A 130 13.89 -9.23 -24.67
C ILE A 130 14.63 -8.96 -23.35
N THR A 131 15.75 -8.23 -23.43
CA THR A 131 16.53 -7.84 -22.24
C THR A 131 15.77 -6.87 -21.33
N GLN A 132 14.81 -6.12 -21.87
CA GLN A 132 14.02 -5.15 -21.10
C GLN A 132 13.12 -5.82 -20.05
N ASP A 133 12.52 -6.97 -20.37
CA ASP A 133 11.63 -7.68 -19.46
C ASP A 133 12.36 -8.20 -18.22
N PHE A 134 13.65 -8.51 -18.32
CA PHE A 134 14.46 -8.83 -17.14
C PHE A 134 14.63 -7.67 -16.17
N LEU A 135 14.56 -6.43 -16.64
CA LEU A 135 14.58 -5.25 -15.79
C LEU A 135 13.25 -5.09 -15.07
N ASP A 136 12.16 -5.19 -15.81
CA ASP A 136 10.82 -4.97 -15.29
C ASP A 136 10.43 -6.05 -14.28
N GLU A 137 10.93 -7.28 -14.49
CA GLU A 137 10.66 -8.42 -13.62
C GLU A 137 11.83 -8.77 -12.67
N PHE A 138 12.79 -7.89 -12.46
CA PHE A 138 14.00 -8.17 -11.67
C PHE A 138 13.71 -8.83 -10.32
N THR A 139 12.77 -8.28 -9.55
CA THR A 139 12.40 -8.81 -8.23
C THR A 139 11.82 -10.23 -8.32
N SER A 140 11.04 -10.50 -9.36
CA SER A 140 10.44 -11.81 -9.62
C SER A 140 11.52 -12.87 -9.89
N TYR A 141 12.47 -12.59 -10.79
CA TYR A 141 13.57 -13.53 -11.09
C TYR A 141 14.53 -13.72 -9.92
N TRP A 142 14.78 -12.66 -9.15
CA TRP A 142 15.59 -12.78 -7.95
C TRP A 142 15.01 -13.76 -6.94
N SER A 143 13.70 -13.76 -6.79
CA SER A 143 12.99 -14.58 -5.82
C SER A 143 12.89 -16.06 -6.20
N ARG A 144 12.82 -16.38 -7.50
CA ARG A 144 12.53 -17.73 -7.99
C ARG A 144 13.67 -18.75 -7.79
N SER A 145 14.90 -18.29 -7.64
CA SER A 145 16.09 -19.15 -7.71
C SER A 145 16.50 -19.84 -6.41
N GLN A 146 15.66 -19.94 -5.37
CA GLN A 146 16.05 -20.59 -4.10
C GLN A 146 14.89 -21.32 -3.38
N GLY A 147 15.23 -22.47 -2.75
CA GLY A 147 14.32 -23.32 -1.99
C GLY A 147 13.83 -22.75 -0.65
N LYS A 148 13.13 -23.57 0.13
CA LYS A 148 12.28 -23.32 1.29
C LYS A 148 12.76 -22.27 2.30
N LYS A 149 11.78 -21.54 2.92
CA LYS A 149 11.85 -20.50 4.00
C LYS A 149 12.91 -19.43 3.78
N ARG A 150 12.46 -18.24 3.40
CA ARG A 150 13.32 -17.10 3.10
C ARG A 150 13.07 -15.99 4.12
N ARG A 151 14.16 -15.33 4.51
CA ARG A 151 14.05 -14.03 5.13
C ARG A 151 13.61 -13.00 4.09
N GLU A 152 12.83 -12.02 4.53
CA GLU A 152 12.33 -10.95 3.68
C GLU A 152 12.86 -9.60 4.16
N PHE A 153 13.28 -8.77 3.23
CA PHE A 153 13.67 -7.40 3.49
C PHE A 153 12.46 -6.49 3.33
N PHE A 154 12.18 -5.68 4.33
CA PHE A 154 11.20 -4.61 4.28
C PHE A 154 11.93 -3.27 4.34
N VAL A 155 11.90 -2.54 3.22
CA VAL A 155 12.55 -1.25 3.08
C VAL A 155 11.54 -0.17 3.48
N VAL A 156 11.72 0.41 4.67
CA VAL A 156 10.73 1.26 5.34
C VAL A 156 10.77 2.73 4.89
N GLU A 157 11.80 3.12 4.18
CA GLU A 157 11.97 4.45 3.60
C GLU A 157 12.21 4.35 2.08
N PRO A 158 11.90 5.40 1.31
CA PRO A 158 12.17 5.39 -0.13
C PRO A 158 13.63 5.02 -0.43
N PRO A 159 13.90 4.13 -1.39
CA PRO A 159 15.26 3.73 -1.74
C PRO A 159 16.16 4.93 -2.09
N SER A 160 15.59 6.01 -2.63
CA SER A 160 16.27 7.26 -2.95
C SER A 160 16.86 7.97 -1.72
N SER A 161 16.23 7.85 -0.57
CA SER A 161 16.66 8.45 0.70
C SER A 161 17.76 7.66 1.41
N LEU A 162 17.94 6.36 1.07
CA LEU A 162 18.95 5.53 1.69
C LEU A 162 20.35 5.92 1.22
N GLY A 163 21.26 6.12 2.16
CA GLY A 163 22.68 6.29 1.90
C GLY A 163 23.35 5.00 1.40
N LYS A 164 24.68 5.04 1.21
CA LYS A 164 25.47 3.84 0.88
C LYS A 164 25.46 2.81 2.03
N ASP A 165 25.39 3.28 3.25
CA ASP A 165 25.30 2.49 4.47
C ASP A 165 23.96 2.84 5.13
N ALA A 166 23.06 1.87 5.17
CA ALA A 166 21.76 1.92 5.84
C ALA A 166 21.79 1.03 7.09
N THR A 167 20.73 1.06 7.86
CA THR A 167 20.57 0.22 9.05
C THR A 167 19.65 -0.94 8.73
N ALA A 168 20.05 -2.16 9.10
CA ALA A 168 19.22 -3.35 9.06
C ALA A 168 18.91 -3.80 10.50
N VAL A 169 17.64 -4.10 10.78
CA VAL A 169 17.22 -4.69 12.06
C VAL A 169 16.52 -6.01 11.78
N ILE A 170 16.99 -7.08 12.43
CA ILE A 170 16.47 -8.42 12.25
C ILE A 170 15.34 -8.65 13.25
N CYS A 171 14.14 -8.92 12.75
CA CYS A 171 12.94 -9.23 13.51
C CYS A 171 12.42 -10.61 13.07
N GLY A 172 12.89 -11.68 13.69
CA GLY A 172 12.52 -13.05 13.29
C GLY A 172 12.92 -13.37 11.85
N GLU A 173 11.94 -13.63 10.98
CA GLU A 173 12.16 -13.90 9.55
C GLU A 173 12.23 -12.61 8.70
N ARG A 174 11.88 -11.45 9.28
CA ARG A 174 11.89 -10.15 8.61
C ARG A 174 13.16 -9.38 8.92
N ILE A 175 13.60 -8.59 7.96
CA ILE A 175 14.74 -7.68 8.09
C ILE A 175 14.25 -6.31 7.67
N LEU A 176 14.12 -5.41 8.63
CA LEU A 176 13.72 -4.04 8.38
C LEU A 176 14.94 -3.21 7.99
N ILE A 177 14.83 -2.43 6.91
CA ILE A 177 15.91 -1.59 6.39
C ILE A 177 15.45 -0.14 6.29
N GLY A 178 16.20 0.76 6.91
CA GLY A 178 15.96 2.20 6.89
C GLY A 178 17.26 2.98 6.95
N ALA A 179 17.20 4.30 6.81
CA ALA A 179 18.37 5.18 6.86
C ALA A 179 19.02 5.21 8.26
N SER A 180 18.22 5.00 9.31
CA SER A 180 18.67 5.01 10.70
C SER A 180 18.00 3.91 11.54
N TYR A 181 18.58 3.59 12.69
CA TYR A 181 17.95 2.68 13.66
C TYR A 181 16.62 3.27 14.16
N GLU A 182 16.55 4.56 14.33
CA GLU A 182 15.36 5.25 14.86
C GLU A 182 14.18 5.13 13.88
N SER A 183 14.40 5.34 12.59
CA SER A 183 13.32 5.20 11.59
C SER A 183 12.79 3.76 11.50
N VAL A 184 13.70 2.78 11.57
CA VAL A 184 13.30 1.36 11.61
C VAL A 184 12.55 1.02 12.89
N ARG A 185 13.02 1.52 14.05
CA ARG A 185 12.38 1.31 15.36
C ARG A 185 10.96 1.88 15.36
N GLN A 186 10.81 3.11 14.91
CA GLN A 186 9.51 3.79 14.85
C GLN A 186 8.53 3.02 13.97
N TRP A 187 8.96 2.60 12.78
CA TRP A 187 8.13 1.81 11.88
C TRP A 187 7.68 0.48 12.51
N ALA A 188 8.60 -0.23 13.17
CA ALA A 188 8.33 -1.50 13.84
C ALA A 188 7.32 -1.33 14.99
N GLU A 189 7.53 -0.32 15.84
CA GLU A 189 6.62 0.00 16.96
C GLU A 189 5.21 0.34 16.46
N HIS A 190 5.09 1.14 15.39
CA HIS A 190 3.81 1.46 14.76
C HIS A 190 3.11 0.20 14.22
N ASN A 191 3.86 -0.69 13.59
CA ASN A 191 3.32 -1.97 13.10
C ASN A 191 2.99 -2.97 14.23
N GLY A 192 3.26 -2.62 15.49
CA GLY A 192 3.03 -3.48 16.64
C GLY A 192 4.08 -4.56 16.83
N GLU A 193 5.22 -4.48 16.13
CA GLU A 193 6.36 -5.35 16.34
C GLU A 193 7.17 -4.87 17.55
N LYS A 194 7.46 -5.79 18.47
CA LYS A 194 8.35 -5.48 19.59
C LYS A 194 9.78 -5.79 19.17
N LEU A 195 10.62 -4.75 19.09
CA LEU A 195 12.06 -4.93 19.00
C LEU A 195 12.54 -5.34 20.40
N ASP A 196 12.78 -6.64 20.58
CA ASP A 196 13.29 -7.18 21.82
C ASP A 196 14.84 -7.13 21.88
N HIS A 197 15.40 -7.57 22.98
CA HIS A 197 16.87 -7.64 23.19
C HIS A 197 17.58 -8.60 22.22
N LEU A 198 16.82 -9.40 21.45
CA LEU A 198 17.32 -10.31 20.42
C LEU A 198 17.34 -9.65 19.03
N SER A 199 16.73 -8.48 18.89
CA SER A 199 16.74 -7.72 17.63
C SER A 199 18.15 -7.18 17.41
N THR A 200 18.89 -7.80 16.51
CA THR A 200 20.26 -7.40 16.21
C THR A 200 20.26 -6.30 15.16
N ALA A 201 20.66 -5.09 15.57
CA ALA A 201 20.91 -4.01 14.61
C ALA A 201 22.27 -4.23 13.94
N GLY A 202 22.31 -4.14 12.62
CA GLY A 202 23.51 -4.29 11.80
C GLY A 202 23.56 -3.26 10.67
N ALA A 203 24.68 -3.22 9.96
CA ALA A 203 24.81 -2.40 8.77
C ALA A 203 24.13 -3.08 7.57
N CYS A 204 23.45 -2.30 6.77
CA CYS A 204 22.99 -2.68 5.45
C CYS A 204 23.78 -1.91 4.40
N HIS A 205 24.47 -2.63 3.50
CA HIS A 205 25.18 -2.00 2.41
C HIS A 205 24.26 -1.85 1.20
N VAL A 206 23.99 -0.61 0.78
CA VAL A 206 23.10 -0.33 -0.36
C VAL A 206 23.92 -0.21 -1.63
N VAL A 207 23.60 -1.05 -2.61
CA VAL A 207 24.26 -1.11 -3.92
C VAL A 207 23.27 -0.72 -5.00
N ARG A 208 23.57 0.34 -5.74
CA ARG A 208 22.78 0.78 -6.90
C ARG A 208 23.43 0.34 -8.19
N PHE A 209 22.65 -0.22 -9.09
CA PHE A 209 23.10 -0.63 -10.41
C PHE A 209 22.67 0.38 -11.47
N SER A 210 23.63 0.80 -12.29
CA SER A 210 23.38 1.66 -13.46
C SER A 210 23.08 0.85 -14.73
N SER A 211 23.39 -0.45 -14.71
CA SER A 211 23.15 -1.38 -15.81
C SER A 211 22.27 -2.53 -15.33
N PRO A 212 21.47 -3.15 -16.23
CA PRO A 212 20.65 -4.30 -15.88
C PRO A 212 21.45 -5.44 -15.26
N LEU A 213 20.98 -5.97 -14.13
CA LEU A 213 21.52 -7.17 -13.54
C LEU A 213 20.69 -8.37 -14.02
N LEU A 214 21.30 -9.19 -14.87
CA LEU A 214 20.63 -10.34 -15.47
C LEU A 214 20.73 -11.57 -14.57
N PRO A 215 19.81 -12.54 -14.63
CA PRO A 215 19.80 -13.74 -13.79
C PRO A 215 21.10 -14.53 -13.82
N ARG A 216 21.78 -14.58 -14.96
CA ARG A 216 23.10 -15.23 -15.13
C ARG A 216 24.22 -14.59 -14.30
N ASP A 217 24.05 -13.31 -13.93
CA ASP A 217 25.03 -12.51 -13.19
C ASP A 217 24.70 -12.47 -11.68
N TYR A 218 23.63 -13.13 -11.26
CA TYR A 218 23.25 -13.16 -9.84
C TYR A 218 24.30 -13.87 -9.01
N PRO A 219 24.84 -13.25 -7.95
CA PRO A 219 25.91 -13.83 -7.18
C PRO A 219 25.40 -14.97 -6.29
N ASN A 220 26.12 -16.09 -6.29
CA ASN A 220 25.87 -17.25 -5.40
C ASN A 220 26.91 -17.33 -4.28
N THR A 221 28.10 -16.81 -4.51
CA THR A 221 29.21 -16.80 -3.55
C THR A 221 29.71 -15.39 -3.30
N ILE A 222 30.48 -15.23 -2.22
CA ILE A 222 31.13 -13.95 -1.91
C ILE A 222 32.09 -13.55 -3.05
N ALA A 223 32.71 -14.53 -3.73
CA ALA A 223 33.56 -14.26 -4.89
C ALA A 223 32.76 -13.65 -6.05
N ASP A 224 31.59 -14.22 -6.35
CA ASP A 224 30.69 -13.69 -7.39
C ASP A 224 30.23 -12.27 -7.04
N LEU A 225 29.81 -12.06 -5.81
CA LEU A 225 29.39 -10.76 -5.29
C LEU A 225 30.51 -9.73 -5.44
N ARG A 226 31.75 -10.08 -5.08
CA ARG A 226 32.89 -9.17 -5.23
C ARG A 226 33.20 -8.86 -6.69
N LYS A 227 33.07 -9.83 -7.58
CA LYS A 227 33.23 -9.64 -9.02
C LYS A 227 32.18 -8.66 -9.53
N LEU A 228 30.93 -8.88 -9.18
CA LEU A 228 29.79 -8.02 -9.53
C LEU A 228 29.99 -6.58 -9.02
N LEU A 229 30.38 -6.40 -7.75
CA LEU A 229 30.60 -5.08 -7.18
C LEU A 229 31.80 -4.35 -7.81
N ARG A 230 32.83 -5.08 -8.26
CA ARG A 230 33.96 -4.48 -9.00
C ARG A 230 33.57 -3.98 -10.37
N SER A 231 32.72 -4.72 -11.09
CA SER A 231 32.21 -4.28 -12.40
C SER A 231 31.29 -3.07 -12.28
N ASN A 232 30.59 -2.92 -11.15
CA ASN A 232 29.70 -1.78 -10.85
C ASN A 232 30.42 -0.59 -10.15
N GLY A 233 31.72 -0.71 -9.86
CA GLY A 233 32.56 0.33 -9.26
C GLY A 233 33.49 -0.20 -8.17
N ALA A 234 34.79 -0.01 -8.32
CA ALA A 234 35.83 -0.56 -7.43
C ALA A 234 35.68 -0.18 -5.96
N THR A 235 35.12 1.00 -5.67
CA THR A 235 34.91 1.49 -4.29
C THR A 235 33.86 0.65 -3.53
N GLN A 236 32.88 0.08 -4.20
CA GLN A 236 31.83 -0.73 -3.56
C GLN A 236 32.39 -2.07 -3.07
N ALA A 237 33.24 -2.73 -3.86
CA ALA A 237 33.89 -3.98 -3.44
C ALA A 237 34.80 -3.77 -2.23
N LEU A 238 35.53 -2.64 -2.15
CA LEU A 238 36.37 -2.30 -1.01
C LEU A 238 35.55 -2.00 0.25
N SER A 239 34.39 -1.38 0.11
CA SER A 239 33.46 -1.14 1.22
C SER A 239 32.93 -2.46 1.76
N LEU A 240 32.48 -3.37 0.91
CA LEU A 240 32.04 -4.72 1.30
C LEU A 240 33.14 -5.48 2.06
N ASP A 241 34.35 -5.54 1.49
CA ASP A 241 35.50 -6.22 2.13
C ASP A 241 35.77 -5.68 3.53
N ARG A 242 35.65 -4.38 3.70
CA ARG A 242 35.84 -3.71 4.99
C ARG A 242 34.76 -4.10 6.00
N HIS A 243 33.50 -4.21 5.58
CA HIS A 243 32.40 -4.66 6.43
C HIS A 243 32.52 -6.14 6.79
N LEU A 244 32.77 -7.02 5.83
CA LEU A 244 32.95 -8.47 6.05
C LEU A 244 34.07 -8.76 7.05
N CYS A 245 35.07 -7.90 7.11
CA CYS A 245 36.21 -8.07 7.99
C CYS A 245 36.02 -7.45 9.39
N LYS A 246 35.07 -6.55 9.58
CA LYS A 246 34.88 -5.84 10.86
C LYS A 246 34.13 -6.64 11.92
N SER A 247 33.15 -7.43 11.53
CA SER A 247 32.23 -8.10 12.44
C SER A 247 31.95 -9.53 11.99
N ASN A 248 31.63 -10.41 12.95
CA ASN A 248 31.10 -11.76 12.69
C ASN A 248 29.57 -11.73 12.53
N ASP A 249 28.94 -10.56 12.63
CA ASP A 249 27.52 -10.40 12.59
C ASP A 249 26.98 -10.58 11.18
N LEU A 250 25.69 -10.77 11.08
CA LEU A 250 24.99 -10.84 9.82
C LEU A 250 25.09 -9.47 9.12
N LEU A 251 25.51 -9.49 7.86
CA LEU A 251 25.56 -8.33 6.99
C LEU A 251 24.42 -8.42 5.97
N ALA A 252 23.59 -7.39 5.95
CA ALA A 252 22.58 -7.20 4.91
C ALA A 252 23.15 -6.39 3.75
N ILE A 253 22.79 -6.75 2.52
CA ILE A 253 23.11 -6.00 1.31
C ILE A 253 21.81 -5.81 0.55
N LEU A 254 21.46 -4.57 0.28
CA LEU A 254 20.30 -4.20 -0.51
C LEU A 254 20.75 -3.81 -1.91
N PHE A 255 20.26 -4.52 -2.91
CA PHE A 255 20.41 -4.16 -4.30
C PHE A 255 19.23 -3.29 -4.73
N VAL A 256 19.53 -2.19 -5.38
CA VAL A 256 18.57 -1.26 -5.96
C VAL A 256 18.84 -1.18 -7.45
N GLN A 257 17.91 -1.65 -8.25
CA GLN A 257 17.93 -1.59 -9.70
C GLN A 257 16.87 -0.61 -10.18
N SER A 258 17.30 0.47 -10.81
CA SER A 258 16.34 1.39 -11.42
C SER A 258 15.75 0.78 -12.68
N THR A 259 14.41 0.80 -12.76
CA THR A 259 13.63 0.34 -13.90
C THR A 259 12.75 1.48 -14.41
N PRO A 260 12.14 1.37 -15.62
CA PRO A 260 11.19 2.38 -16.12
C PRO A 260 9.98 2.58 -15.21
N HIS A 261 9.66 1.57 -14.37
CA HIS A 261 8.51 1.56 -13.47
C HIS A 261 8.88 1.89 -12.01
N GLY A 262 10.12 2.33 -11.77
CA GLY A 262 10.64 2.66 -10.44
C GLY A 262 11.75 1.71 -9.98
N ASP A 263 12.19 1.84 -8.73
CA ASP A 263 13.28 1.04 -8.19
C ASP A 263 12.79 -0.37 -7.80
N ALA A 264 13.38 -1.38 -8.43
CA ALA A 264 13.23 -2.79 -8.07
C ALA A 264 14.31 -3.19 -7.06
N LEU A 265 13.95 -4.02 -6.09
CA LEU A 265 14.79 -4.34 -4.94
C LEU A 265 15.09 -5.83 -4.84
N ALA A 266 16.31 -6.14 -4.34
CA ALA A 266 16.71 -7.49 -4.00
C ALA A 266 17.65 -7.48 -2.79
N GLY A 267 17.58 -8.52 -1.96
CA GLY A 267 18.37 -8.64 -0.75
C GLY A 267 19.41 -9.75 -0.81
N ILE A 268 20.54 -9.54 -0.15
CA ILE A 268 21.51 -10.59 0.16
C ILE A 268 21.83 -10.54 1.65
N LEU A 269 21.89 -11.71 2.26
CA LEU A 269 22.44 -11.91 3.58
C LEU A 269 23.73 -12.70 3.49
N THR A 270 24.72 -12.24 4.24
CA THR A 270 25.99 -12.97 4.42
C THR A 270 26.50 -12.76 5.82
N LYS A 271 27.36 -13.64 6.25
CA LYS A 271 27.99 -13.54 7.57
C LYS A 271 29.37 -12.93 7.43
N GLY A 272 29.63 -11.90 8.23
CA GLY A 272 30.97 -11.33 8.34
C GLY A 272 31.96 -12.30 8.97
N TYR A 273 33.24 -12.04 8.80
CA TYR A 273 34.32 -12.94 9.25
C TYR A 273 34.99 -12.48 10.56
N GLY A 274 34.96 -11.22 10.91
CA GLY A 274 35.59 -10.67 12.11
C GLY A 274 37.09 -10.97 12.24
N LEU A 275 37.92 -10.10 11.73
CA LEU A 275 39.38 -10.29 11.70
C LEU A 275 40.04 -10.46 13.08
N SER A 276 39.39 -10.05 14.16
CA SER A 276 39.99 -10.00 15.50
C SER A 276 40.26 -11.36 16.15
N ARG A 277 39.76 -12.46 15.59
CA ARG A 277 39.81 -13.79 16.21
C ARG A 277 40.59 -14.85 15.44
N ASP A 278 41.02 -14.60 14.20
CA ASP A 278 41.72 -15.62 13.39
C ASP A 278 43.23 -15.35 13.35
N ARG A 279 43.98 -16.06 14.21
CA ARG A 279 45.44 -16.04 14.20
C ARG A 279 46.07 -16.44 12.87
N LYS A 280 45.40 -17.26 12.06
CA LYS A 280 45.90 -17.69 10.74
C LYS A 280 45.95 -16.57 9.70
N LEU A 281 45.21 -15.50 9.91
CA LEU A 281 45.30 -14.31 9.04
C LEU A 281 46.57 -13.49 9.28
N SER A 282 47.14 -13.61 10.45
CA SER A 282 48.37 -12.93 10.85
C SER A 282 49.63 -13.81 10.74
N ASP A 283 49.53 -15.04 10.25
CA ASP A 283 50.68 -15.93 10.07
C ASP A 283 51.77 -15.28 9.21
N GLY A 284 53.00 -15.33 9.73
CA GLY A 284 54.18 -14.72 9.10
C GLY A 284 54.40 -13.25 9.47
N PHE A 285 53.57 -12.66 10.35
CA PHE A 285 53.73 -11.29 10.84
C PHE A 285 53.69 -11.26 12.36
N ARG A 286 54.43 -10.28 12.96
CA ARG A 286 54.27 -10.00 14.39
C ARG A 286 52.86 -9.45 14.64
N LEU A 287 52.22 -9.90 15.74
CA LEU A 287 50.87 -9.45 16.12
C LEU A 287 50.82 -7.91 16.13
N GLY A 288 49.90 -7.36 15.33
CA GLY A 288 49.68 -5.93 15.18
C GLY A 288 50.40 -5.23 14.02
N HIS A 289 51.29 -5.91 13.28
CA HIS A 289 52.06 -5.30 12.19
C HIS A 289 51.65 -5.78 10.78
N VAL A 290 50.51 -6.49 10.63
CA VAL A 290 50.05 -6.90 9.32
C VAL A 290 49.42 -5.73 8.57
N PRO A 291 49.86 -5.40 7.35
CA PRO A 291 49.21 -4.37 6.57
C PRO A 291 47.71 -4.68 6.37
N LYS A 292 46.84 -3.70 6.63
CA LYS A 292 45.39 -3.87 6.56
C LYS A 292 44.95 -4.42 5.20
N SER A 293 45.56 -4.00 4.10
CA SER A 293 45.31 -4.49 2.75
C SER A 293 45.57 -5.99 2.60
N LEU A 294 46.61 -6.52 3.23
CA LEU A 294 46.94 -7.93 3.21
C LEU A 294 46.00 -8.76 4.10
N LEU A 295 45.59 -8.23 5.26
CA LEU A 295 44.59 -8.84 6.12
C LEU A 295 43.24 -8.99 5.36
N PHE A 296 42.82 -7.93 4.69
CA PHE A 296 41.60 -7.95 3.86
C PHE A 296 41.73 -8.94 2.70
N ALA A 297 42.84 -8.99 2.02
CA ALA A 297 43.06 -9.94 0.93
C ALA A 297 43.02 -11.40 1.40
N ARG A 298 43.65 -11.70 2.54
CA ARG A 298 43.63 -13.05 3.15
C ARG A 298 42.24 -13.44 3.67
N ALA A 299 41.53 -12.52 4.31
CA ALA A 299 40.14 -12.75 4.74
C ALA A 299 39.24 -12.99 3.54
N ALA A 300 39.39 -12.19 2.51
CA ALA A 300 38.64 -12.33 1.27
C ALA A 300 38.88 -13.66 0.57
N ALA A 301 40.13 -14.15 0.55
CA ALA A 301 40.45 -15.46 0.01
C ALA A 301 39.80 -16.62 0.77
N LYS A 302 39.66 -16.50 2.11
CA LYS A 302 38.92 -17.49 2.92
C LYS A 302 37.42 -17.45 2.73
N LEU A 303 36.85 -16.27 2.50
CA LEU A 303 35.43 -16.06 2.34
C LEU A 303 34.92 -16.32 0.93
N GLN A 304 35.81 -16.43 -0.06
CA GLN A 304 35.38 -16.48 -1.48
C GLN A 304 34.37 -17.57 -1.82
N ASN A 305 34.42 -18.72 -1.10
CA ASN A 305 33.49 -19.84 -1.28
C ASN A 305 32.28 -19.77 -0.32
N GLY A 306 32.17 -18.70 0.47
CA GLY A 306 31.02 -18.48 1.35
C GLY A 306 29.74 -18.35 0.52
N LEU A 307 28.73 -19.15 0.87
CA LEU A 307 27.42 -19.07 0.22
C LEU A 307 26.69 -17.81 0.67
N LEU A 308 26.00 -17.21 -0.27
CA LEU A 308 25.11 -16.06 -0.05
C LEU A 308 23.68 -16.56 0.11
N GLU A 309 22.96 -15.98 1.05
CA GLU A 309 21.51 -16.15 1.18
C GLU A 309 20.84 -15.01 0.44
N ARG A 310 20.14 -15.30 -0.65
CA ARG A 310 19.32 -14.31 -1.33
C ARG A 310 18.01 -14.13 -0.55
N ALA A 311 17.54 -12.89 -0.44
CA ALA A 311 16.31 -12.53 0.21
C ALA A 311 15.44 -11.70 -0.74
N ASN A 312 14.13 -11.88 -0.66
CA ASN A 312 13.22 -10.96 -1.32
C ASN A 312 13.29 -9.61 -0.62
N ALA A 313 13.12 -8.54 -1.38
CA ALA A 313 13.04 -7.21 -0.83
C ALA A 313 11.76 -6.53 -1.30
N GLN A 314 10.99 -5.99 -0.35
CA GLN A 314 9.72 -5.32 -0.60
C GLN A 314 9.83 -3.87 -0.14
N ARG A 315 9.29 -2.96 -0.93
CA ARG A 315 9.08 -1.59 -0.53
C ARG A 315 7.84 -1.51 0.36
N VAL A 316 8.01 -0.95 1.55
CA VAL A 316 6.92 -0.67 2.49
C VAL A 316 6.93 0.80 2.93
N ASP A 317 7.63 1.62 2.15
CA ASP A 317 7.70 3.07 2.31
C ASP A 317 6.44 3.78 1.80
N HIS A 318 6.27 5.02 2.24
CA HIS A 318 5.08 5.82 1.92
C HIS A 318 4.91 6.06 0.41
N GLU A 319 5.99 6.31 -0.34
CA GLU A 319 5.89 6.55 -1.77
C GLU A 319 5.29 5.33 -2.49
N TRP A 320 5.77 4.15 -2.16
CA TRP A 320 5.30 2.91 -2.78
C TRP A 320 3.87 2.57 -2.41
N ILE A 321 3.52 2.67 -1.12
CA ILE A 321 2.18 2.33 -0.63
C ILE A 321 1.13 3.25 -1.24
N HIS A 322 1.42 4.56 -1.37
CA HIS A 322 0.46 5.54 -1.88
C HIS A 322 0.48 5.73 -3.41
N THR A 323 1.45 5.15 -4.13
CA THR A 323 1.50 5.21 -5.61
C THR A 323 0.19 4.75 -6.27
N ARG A 324 -0.47 3.73 -5.69
CA ARG A 324 -1.75 3.19 -6.19
C ARG A 324 -2.97 3.87 -5.59
N GLY A 325 -2.78 4.78 -4.64
CA GLY A 325 -3.87 5.48 -3.93
C GLY A 325 -4.50 6.65 -4.70
N GLY A 326 -3.94 7.05 -5.83
CA GLY A 326 -4.48 8.09 -6.72
C GLY A 326 -4.23 9.54 -6.31
N VAL A 327 -3.87 9.84 -5.05
CA VAL A 327 -3.59 11.21 -4.55
C VAL A 327 -2.08 11.53 -4.62
N GLY A 328 -1.25 10.53 -4.88
CA GLY A 328 0.20 10.70 -5.00
C GLY A 328 0.91 10.85 -3.65
N THR A 329 2.18 11.24 -3.72
CA THR A 329 3.06 11.39 -2.54
C THR A 329 3.08 12.82 -1.99
N GLU A 330 2.40 13.76 -2.63
CA GLU A 330 2.41 15.19 -2.29
C GLU A 330 1.83 15.47 -0.90
N MET A 331 0.88 14.62 -0.44
CA MET A 331 0.24 14.76 0.86
C MET A 331 1.10 14.31 2.04
N PHE A 332 2.21 13.59 1.82
CA PHE A 332 3.02 13.05 2.90
C PHE A 332 3.68 14.13 3.78
N GLY A 333 3.96 15.29 3.20
CA GLY A 333 4.45 16.45 3.92
C GLY A 333 3.41 17.16 4.78
N ALA A 334 2.13 16.94 4.51
CA ALA A 334 1.03 17.66 5.15
C ALA A 334 0.78 17.20 6.61
N SER A 335 0.36 18.17 7.43
CA SER A 335 0.03 18.00 8.85
C SER A 335 -1.40 18.45 9.11
N VAL A 336 -2.27 17.54 9.57
CA VAL A 336 -3.67 17.80 9.82
C VAL A 336 -4.03 17.54 11.28
N CYS A 337 -4.71 18.50 11.92
CA CYS A 337 -5.35 18.33 13.22
C CYS A 337 -6.83 18.00 13.04
N LEU A 338 -7.27 16.84 13.50
CA LEU A 338 -8.68 16.44 13.47
C LEU A 338 -9.27 16.43 14.89
N ILE A 339 -10.29 17.27 15.08
CA ILE A 339 -11.00 17.43 16.33
C ILE A 339 -12.36 16.74 16.23
N GLY A 340 -12.57 15.74 17.11
CA GLY A 340 -13.75 14.87 17.10
C GLY A 340 -13.52 13.56 16.37
N CYS A 341 -13.27 12.49 17.13
CA CYS A 341 -13.09 11.13 16.62
C CYS A 341 -14.37 10.28 16.76
N GLY A 342 -15.54 10.89 16.58
CA GLY A 342 -16.83 10.20 16.59
C GLY A 342 -17.06 9.40 15.30
N SER A 343 -18.32 9.04 15.04
CA SER A 343 -18.70 8.27 13.85
C SER A 343 -18.17 8.89 12.54
N LEU A 344 -18.40 10.18 12.33
CA LEU A 344 -17.91 10.88 11.13
C LEU A 344 -16.38 11.01 11.13
N GLY A 345 -15.80 11.53 12.22
CA GLY A 345 -14.37 11.83 12.31
C GLY A 345 -13.49 10.58 12.22
N SER A 346 -13.93 9.43 12.71
CA SER A 346 -13.16 8.19 12.61
C SER A 346 -12.97 7.73 11.17
N TYR A 347 -13.99 7.85 10.32
CA TYR A 347 -13.86 7.56 8.89
C TYR A 347 -13.09 8.64 8.15
N VAL A 348 -13.28 9.93 8.50
CA VAL A 348 -12.47 11.03 7.91
C VAL A 348 -10.99 10.81 8.21
N ALA A 349 -10.59 10.54 9.45
CA ALA A 349 -9.21 10.24 9.81
C ALA A 349 -8.63 9.06 9.03
N HIS A 350 -9.41 7.98 8.89
CA HIS A 350 -9.01 6.82 8.11
C HIS A 350 -8.81 7.15 6.62
N LEU A 351 -9.73 7.91 6.02
CA LEU A 351 -9.64 8.32 4.61
C LEU A 351 -8.45 9.23 4.37
N LEU A 352 -8.19 10.21 5.26
CA LEU A 352 -7.04 11.09 5.17
C LEU A 352 -5.71 10.32 5.30
N ALA A 353 -5.65 9.34 6.20
CA ALA A 353 -4.50 8.46 6.32
C ALA A 353 -4.28 7.62 5.05
N LYS A 354 -5.35 7.06 4.46
CA LYS A 354 -5.29 6.34 3.17
C LYS A 354 -4.94 7.25 1.99
N ALA A 355 -5.31 8.52 2.04
CA ALA A 355 -4.90 9.52 1.06
C ALA A 355 -3.41 9.92 1.20
N GLY A 356 -2.70 9.47 2.24
CA GLY A 356 -1.26 9.66 2.39
C GLY A 356 -0.85 10.90 3.18
N ILE A 357 -1.75 11.50 3.97
CA ILE A 357 -1.38 12.60 4.87
C ILE A 357 -0.39 12.08 5.90
N GLY A 358 0.83 12.64 5.91
CA GLY A 358 1.94 12.09 6.67
C GLY A 358 1.83 12.30 8.18
N ARG A 359 1.20 13.40 8.63
CA ARG A 359 1.04 13.72 10.05
C ARG A 359 -0.41 14.02 10.38
N ILE A 360 -0.99 13.28 11.32
CA ILE A 360 -2.37 13.44 11.77
C ILE A 360 -2.40 13.50 13.30
N THR A 361 -2.93 14.58 13.84
CA THR A 361 -3.20 14.69 15.28
C THR A 361 -4.68 14.54 15.52
N LEU A 362 -5.07 13.59 16.37
CA LEU A 362 -6.44 13.24 16.69
C LEU A 362 -6.80 13.76 18.09
N ILE A 363 -7.83 14.58 18.20
CA ILE A 363 -8.25 15.15 19.48
C ILE A 363 -9.71 14.75 19.77
N ASP A 364 -9.92 13.99 20.85
CA ASP A 364 -11.23 13.60 21.35
C ASP A 364 -11.15 13.23 22.83
N SER A 365 -12.08 13.72 23.64
CA SER A 365 -12.13 13.44 25.08
C SER A 365 -12.96 12.21 25.45
N GLN A 366 -13.69 11.61 24.49
CA GLN A 366 -14.64 10.55 24.77
C GLN A 366 -13.99 9.16 24.70
N LEU A 367 -14.60 8.23 25.44
CA LEU A 367 -14.30 6.81 25.36
C LEU A 367 -15.20 6.13 24.32
N MET A 368 -14.75 5.00 23.83
CA MET A 368 -15.54 4.14 22.95
C MET A 368 -16.61 3.40 23.77
N GLU A 369 -17.86 3.46 23.33
CA GLU A 369 -19.02 2.88 23.96
C GLU A 369 -19.77 1.94 23.02
N TRP A 370 -20.61 1.05 23.55
CA TRP A 370 -21.36 0.05 22.75
C TRP A 370 -22.26 0.70 21.70
N GLU A 371 -22.85 1.84 21.99
CA GLU A 371 -23.73 2.61 21.10
C GLU A 371 -22.98 3.14 19.86
N ASN A 372 -21.66 3.19 19.93
CA ASN A 372 -20.82 3.63 18.82
C ASN A 372 -20.54 2.51 17.80
N VAL A 373 -20.45 1.24 18.25
CA VAL A 373 -19.92 0.11 17.47
C VAL A 373 -20.57 -0.04 16.09
N GLY A 374 -21.88 0.17 15.98
CA GLY A 374 -22.62 0.00 14.73
C GLY A 374 -22.35 1.07 13.67
N ARG A 375 -21.72 2.20 14.04
CA ARG A 375 -21.48 3.34 13.13
C ARG A 375 -20.07 3.96 13.21
N HIS A 376 -19.22 3.43 14.05
CA HIS A 376 -17.82 3.89 14.20
C HIS A 376 -16.87 2.98 13.43
N LEU A 377 -15.71 3.50 13.03
CA LEU A 377 -14.65 2.69 12.39
C LEU A 377 -14.06 1.64 13.34
N LEU A 378 -13.96 1.99 14.63
CA LEU A 378 -13.53 1.08 15.69
C LEU A 378 -14.66 0.12 16.09
N GLY A 379 -14.31 -0.98 16.73
CA GLY A 379 -15.23 -2.06 17.07
C GLY A 379 -15.30 -2.39 18.55
N ALA A 380 -15.91 -3.53 18.87
CA ALA A 380 -16.15 -4.00 20.23
C ALA A 380 -14.86 -4.22 21.05
N SER A 381 -13.74 -4.49 20.40
CA SER A 381 -12.43 -4.64 21.04
C SER A 381 -11.91 -3.36 21.68
N ASP A 382 -12.45 -2.20 21.27
CA ASP A 382 -11.97 -0.89 21.67
C ASP A 382 -12.84 -0.25 22.78
N ILE A 383 -13.89 -0.94 23.23
CA ILE A 383 -14.80 -0.45 24.28
C ILE A 383 -14.04 -0.08 25.54
N GLY A 384 -14.35 1.10 26.07
CA GLY A 384 -13.72 1.66 27.28
C GLY A 384 -12.36 2.31 27.05
N THR A 385 -11.83 2.29 25.81
CA THR A 385 -10.61 3.02 25.44
C THR A 385 -10.93 4.42 24.90
N SER A 386 -9.95 5.33 24.95
CA SER A 386 -10.10 6.64 24.30
C SER A 386 -10.30 6.47 22.80
N LYS A 387 -11.29 7.16 22.21
CA LYS A 387 -11.54 7.16 20.77
C LYS A 387 -10.33 7.62 19.98
N ALA A 388 -9.67 8.70 20.43
CA ALA A 388 -8.49 9.22 19.77
C ALA A 388 -7.32 8.22 19.82
N GLU A 389 -7.06 7.62 20.98
CA GLU A 389 -5.94 6.68 21.16
C GLU A 389 -6.16 5.37 20.39
N ALA A 390 -7.35 4.80 20.48
CA ALA A 390 -7.68 3.57 19.74
C ALA A 390 -7.61 3.79 18.22
N LEU A 391 -8.04 4.95 17.74
CA LEU A 391 -7.98 5.31 16.32
C LEU A 391 -6.53 5.52 15.86
N ARG A 392 -5.67 6.16 16.68
CA ARG A 392 -4.24 6.28 16.44
C ARG A 392 -3.59 4.91 16.27
N ILE A 393 -3.82 4.01 17.22
CA ILE A 393 -3.27 2.65 17.19
C ILE A 393 -3.73 1.91 15.93
N ARG A 394 -5.00 2.03 15.57
CA ARG A 394 -5.56 1.40 14.37
C ARG A 394 -4.91 1.92 13.10
N ILE A 395 -4.80 3.24 12.94
CA ILE A 395 -4.23 3.86 11.73
C ILE A 395 -2.75 3.53 11.61
N GLN A 396 -1.96 3.67 12.69
CA GLN A 396 -0.53 3.38 12.66
C GLN A 396 -0.24 1.90 12.39
N ARG A 397 -1.05 0.99 12.94
CA ARG A 397 -0.92 -0.43 12.66
C ARG A 397 -1.16 -0.76 11.18
N ASP A 398 -2.15 -0.13 10.56
CA ASP A 398 -2.49 -0.33 9.16
C ASP A 398 -1.52 0.40 8.20
N LEU A 399 -0.95 1.53 8.64
CA LEU A 399 -0.07 2.43 7.87
C LEU A 399 1.12 2.90 8.75
N PRO A 400 2.10 2.03 9.03
CA PRO A 400 3.14 2.27 10.03
C PRO A 400 4.12 3.40 9.66
N HIS A 401 4.15 3.85 8.42
CA HIS A 401 4.95 4.96 7.93
C HIS A 401 4.36 6.34 8.27
N LEU A 402 3.09 6.41 8.75
CA LEU A 402 2.46 7.66 9.14
C LEU A 402 2.78 8.03 10.59
N SER A 403 2.87 9.34 10.85
CA SER A 403 2.95 9.88 12.20
C SER A 403 1.55 10.26 12.67
N VAL A 404 1.00 9.51 13.61
CA VAL A 404 -0.32 9.82 14.19
C VAL A 404 -0.17 10.04 15.68
N GLU A 405 -0.68 11.17 16.16
CA GLU A 405 -0.72 11.53 17.57
C GLU A 405 -2.15 11.52 18.08
N ALA A 406 -2.34 11.21 19.36
CA ALA A 406 -3.64 11.25 20.00
C ALA A 406 -3.60 12.15 21.24
N ILE A 407 -4.60 13.02 21.36
CA ILE A 407 -4.83 13.91 22.50
C ILE A 407 -6.19 13.55 23.08
N PRO A 408 -6.25 12.66 24.11
CA PRO A 408 -7.51 12.17 24.69
C PRO A 408 -8.11 13.18 25.68
N ARG A 409 -8.34 14.42 25.22
CA ARG A 409 -8.76 15.56 26.04
C ARG A 409 -9.70 16.48 25.28
N ASP A 410 -10.40 17.36 26.00
CA ASP A 410 -11.11 18.50 25.40
C ASP A 410 -10.08 19.41 24.70
N TRP A 411 -10.29 19.69 23.41
CA TRP A 411 -9.36 20.45 22.59
C TRP A 411 -9.14 21.89 23.13
N ARG A 412 -10.15 22.51 23.73
CA ARG A 412 -10.05 23.86 24.29
C ARG A 412 -9.20 23.88 25.55
N ALA A 413 -9.28 22.82 26.37
CA ALA A 413 -8.43 22.67 27.53
C ALA A 413 -6.97 22.44 27.13
N TRP A 414 -6.75 21.57 26.12
CA TRP A 414 -5.43 21.35 25.55
C TRP A 414 -4.85 22.62 24.93
N ALA A 415 -5.61 23.34 24.10
CA ALA A 415 -5.15 24.53 23.41
C ALA A 415 -4.74 25.67 24.36
N LYS A 416 -5.35 25.77 25.56
CA LYS A 416 -4.99 26.78 26.57
C LYS A 416 -3.65 26.51 27.26
N GLU A 417 -3.16 25.30 27.19
CA GLU A 417 -1.89 24.88 27.79
C GLU A 417 -0.71 24.99 26.82
N CYS A 418 -0.97 25.24 25.53
CA CYS A 418 0.02 25.36 24.48
C CYS A 418 0.19 26.85 24.09
N ASP A 419 1.42 27.26 23.82
CA ASP A 419 1.71 28.64 23.35
C ASP A 419 1.13 28.88 21.95
N ASP A 420 1.29 27.89 21.05
CA ASP A 420 0.75 27.90 19.69
C ASP A 420 0.19 26.51 19.33
N PRO A 421 -1.05 26.22 19.72
CA PRO A 421 -1.59 24.87 19.60
C PRO A 421 -1.85 24.45 18.14
N PHE A 422 -2.02 25.39 17.21
CA PHE A 422 -2.39 25.11 15.83
C PHE A 422 -1.38 25.53 14.77
N GLY A 423 -0.35 26.29 15.11
CA GLY A 423 0.63 26.83 14.15
C GLY A 423 1.51 25.78 13.46
N GLY A 424 1.52 24.54 13.94
CA GLY A 424 2.23 23.42 13.30
C GLY A 424 1.42 22.61 12.31
N PHE A 425 0.15 22.98 12.06
CA PHE A 425 -0.74 22.27 11.15
C PHE A 425 -1.00 23.08 9.87
N ASP A 426 -1.07 22.36 8.76
CA ASP A 426 -1.48 22.97 7.48
C ASP A 426 -2.99 23.13 7.39
N LEU A 427 -3.76 22.36 8.16
CA LEU A 427 -5.21 22.41 8.17
C LEU A 427 -5.79 21.81 9.47
N VAL A 428 -6.92 22.36 9.93
CA VAL A 428 -7.70 21.84 11.05
C VAL A 428 -9.03 21.29 10.54
N VAL A 429 -9.45 20.13 11.02
CA VAL A 429 -10.76 19.52 10.72
C VAL A 429 -11.58 19.45 12.01
N SER A 430 -12.83 19.89 11.98
CA SER A 430 -13.80 19.68 13.06
C SER A 430 -14.93 18.77 12.60
N THR A 431 -15.15 17.69 13.33
CA THR A 431 -16.27 16.78 13.14
C THR A 431 -17.03 16.53 14.45
N ILE A 432 -16.96 17.52 15.36
CA ILE A 432 -17.58 17.42 16.70
C ILE A 432 -19.09 17.54 16.62
N ALA A 433 -19.60 18.40 15.74
CA ALA A 433 -21.01 18.77 15.62
C ALA A 433 -21.64 19.28 16.93
N ASP A 434 -20.84 19.90 17.80
CA ASP A 434 -21.30 20.64 19.01
C ASP A 434 -21.02 22.13 18.83
N TRP A 435 -22.09 22.90 18.77
CA TRP A 435 -22.02 24.33 18.51
C TRP A 435 -21.09 25.11 19.44
N ARG A 436 -21.04 24.75 20.72
CA ARG A 436 -20.20 25.45 21.72
C ARG A 436 -18.71 25.27 21.41
N HIS A 437 -18.32 24.11 20.93
CA HIS A 437 -16.97 23.80 20.52
C HIS A 437 -16.63 24.43 19.17
N GLU A 438 -17.51 24.25 18.19
CA GLU A 438 -17.30 24.74 16.83
C GLU A 438 -17.32 26.26 16.74
N ARG A 439 -18.15 26.94 17.55
CA ARG A 439 -18.12 28.39 17.66
C ARG A 439 -16.79 28.91 18.18
N SER A 440 -16.20 28.23 19.19
CA SER A 440 -14.89 28.61 19.72
C SER A 440 -13.80 28.43 18.67
N LEU A 441 -13.83 27.33 17.91
CA LEU A 441 -12.88 27.10 16.81
C LEU A 441 -13.07 28.10 15.66
N ASN A 442 -14.33 28.41 15.32
CA ASN A 442 -14.65 29.39 14.30
C ASN A 442 -14.13 30.80 14.63
N LEU A 443 -14.13 31.17 15.92
CA LEU A 443 -13.52 32.41 16.39
C LEU A 443 -12.01 32.44 16.09
N LEU A 444 -11.30 31.34 16.39
CA LEU A 444 -9.86 31.20 16.11
C LEU A 444 -9.58 31.21 14.59
N ALA A 445 -10.42 30.56 13.80
CA ALA A 445 -10.31 30.49 12.34
C ALA A 445 -10.40 31.88 11.64
N ARG A 446 -10.75 32.92 12.35
CA ARG A 446 -10.76 34.34 11.84
C ARG A 446 -9.45 35.05 12.11
N SER A 447 -8.53 34.47 12.85
CA SER A 447 -7.19 35.05 13.04
C SER A 447 -6.37 34.91 11.74
N LEU A 448 -5.57 35.92 11.41
CA LEU A 448 -4.82 35.95 10.14
C LEU A 448 -3.86 34.79 9.94
N ASP A 449 -3.28 34.32 11.03
CA ASP A 449 -2.25 33.25 11.00
C ASP A 449 -2.82 31.85 11.33
N PHE A 450 -4.15 31.71 11.47
CA PHE A 450 -4.76 30.42 11.75
C PHE A 450 -4.90 29.59 10.48
N PRO A 451 -4.58 28.28 10.51
CA PRO A 451 -4.72 27.41 9.35
C PRO A 451 -6.18 27.32 8.88
N PRO A 452 -6.46 27.02 7.60
CA PRO A 452 -7.80 26.76 7.11
C PRO A 452 -8.51 25.72 7.97
N VAL A 453 -9.83 25.89 8.17
CA VAL A 453 -10.64 24.95 8.94
C VAL A 453 -11.71 24.32 8.07
N VAL A 454 -11.79 23.00 8.08
CA VAL A 454 -12.90 22.25 7.47
C VAL A 454 -13.83 21.76 8.58
N PHE A 455 -15.05 22.28 8.59
CA PHE A 455 -16.13 21.82 9.46
C PHE A 455 -16.96 20.78 8.74
N GLY A 456 -17.10 19.57 9.31
CA GLY A 456 -17.88 18.48 8.77
C GLY A 456 -19.03 18.08 9.71
N TRP A 457 -20.26 18.01 9.19
CA TRP A 457 -21.43 17.56 9.96
C TRP A 457 -22.44 16.84 9.09
N LEU A 458 -23.34 16.14 9.76
CA LEU A 458 -24.42 15.38 9.15
C LEU A 458 -25.77 16.02 9.46
N GLU A 459 -26.68 15.95 8.49
CA GLU A 459 -28.10 16.12 8.78
C GLU A 459 -28.73 14.80 9.22
N PRO A 460 -29.95 14.81 9.78
CA PRO A 460 -30.58 13.62 10.31
C PRO A 460 -30.55 12.42 9.37
N PHE A 461 -30.37 11.21 9.95
CA PHE A 461 -30.26 9.93 9.25
C PHE A 461 -29.07 9.83 8.25
N ALA A 462 -28.15 10.80 8.31
CA ALA A 462 -27.07 10.97 7.32
C ALA A 462 -27.58 11.00 5.86
N LEU A 463 -28.78 11.51 5.64
CA LEU A 463 -29.35 11.72 4.29
C LEU A 463 -28.74 12.95 3.59
N ALA A 464 -28.13 13.85 4.32
CA ALA A 464 -27.27 14.89 3.80
C ALA A 464 -26.05 15.07 4.71
N GLY A 465 -24.94 15.47 4.10
CA GLY A 465 -23.70 15.79 4.81
C GLY A 465 -23.09 17.07 4.26
N HIS A 466 -22.36 17.78 5.09
CA HIS A 466 -21.75 19.06 4.73
C HIS A 466 -20.28 19.08 5.07
N ALA A 467 -19.50 19.74 4.23
CA ALA A 467 -18.10 20.10 4.47
C ALA A 467 -17.92 21.58 4.16
N LEU A 468 -17.72 22.41 5.18
CA LEU A 468 -17.48 23.83 5.05
C LEU A 468 -16.00 24.14 5.27
N THR A 469 -15.32 24.57 4.23
CA THR A 469 -13.96 25.10 4.32
C THR A 469 -14.02 26.60 4.63
N VAL A 470 -13.48 26.99 5.77
CA VAL A 470 -13.39 28.38 6.22
C VAL A 470 -11.97 28.88 6.07
N THR A 471 -11.82 30.04 5.43
CA THR A 471 -10.56 30.76 5.25
C THR A 471 -10.69 32.21 5.69
N GLY A 472 -9.57 32.91 5.84
CA GLY A 472 -9.57 34.32 6.24
C GLY A 472 -10.39 35.27 5.36
N GLY A 473 -10.57 34.94 4.06
CA GLY A 473 -11.19 35.82 3.06
C GLY A 473 -12.68 35.62 2.78
N GLY A 474 -13.33 34.60 3.38
CA GLY A 474 -14.74 34.26 3.09
C GLY A 474 -15.65 34.32 4.30
N GLY A 475 -16.87 33.78 4.14
CA GLY A 475 -17.82 33.62 5.24
C GLY A 475 -17.29 32.58 6.27
N CYS A 476 -17.59 32.81 7.53
CA CYS A 476 -17.27 31.90 8.62
C CYS A 476 -18.41 30.91 8.88
N LEU A 477 -18.22 29.97 9.83
CA LEU A 477 -19.28 29.00 10.19
C LEU A 477 -20.57 29.73 10.65
N GLU A 478 -20.45 30.78 11.46
CA GLU A 478 -21.60 31.56 11.95
C GLU A 478 -22.42 32.22 10.82
N CYS A 479 -21.86 32.43 9.63
CA CYS A 479 -22.59 32.98 8.49
C CYS A 479 -23.78 32.12 8.02
N GLY A 480 -23.86 30.89 8.42
CA GLY A 480 -24.96 29.99 8.09
C GLY A 480 -25.71 29.44 9.30
N MET A 481 -25.40 29.92 10.51
CA MET A 481 -26.04 29.47 11.74
C MET A 481 -26.94 30.56 12.32
N ASN A 482 -28.05 30.15 12.93
CA ASN A 482 -28.83 31.06 13.75
C ASN A 482 -28.20 31.26 15.13
N GLY A 483 -28.75 32.14 15.95
CA GLY A 483 -28.25 32.43 17.30
C GLY A 483 -28.20 31.22 18.26
N PHE A 484 -28.87 30.14 17.93
CA PHE A 484 -28.89 28.87 18.69
C PHE A 484 -27.93 27.81 18.10
N GLY A 485 -27.14 28.14 17.09
CA GLY A 485 -26.22 27.20 16.43
C GLY A 485 -26.90 26.20 15.50
N GLN A 486 -28.09 26.51 15.03
CA GLN A 486 -28.77 25.67 14.06
C GLN A 486 -28.44 26.12 12.64
N PHE A 487 -28.08 25.17 11.78
CA PHE A 487 -27.78 25.44 10.38
C PHE A 487 -29.04 25.89 9.63
N GLU A 488 -29.06 27.11 9.09
CA GLU A 488 -30.24 27.68 8.45
C GLU A 488 -30.47 27.18 7.02
N LYS A 489 -29.41 26.74 6.34
CA LYS A 489 -29.48 26.26 4.95
C LYS A 489 -29.64 24.73 4.88
N ARG A 490 -30.36 24.14 5.83
CA ARG A 490 -30.60 22.70 5.89
C ARG A 490 -31.24 22.17 4.62
N VAL A 491 -30.81 20.97 4.21
CA VAL A 491 -31.42 20.21 3.11
C VAL A 491 -32.76 19.64 3.57
N LEU A 492 -32.79 19.11 4.81
CA LEU A 492 -33.92 18.35 5.35
C LEU A 492 -34.69 19.17 6.38
N VAL A 493 -36.00 18.94 6.39
CA VAL A 493 -36.92 19.39 7.45
C VAL A 493 -37.61 18.14 7.98
N LEU A 494 -37.46 17.87 9.28
CA LEU A 494 -38.10 16.76 9.96
C LEU A 494 -39.40 17.22 10.63
N GLU A 495 -40.38 16.31 10.74
CA GLU A 495 -41.55 16.48 11.54
C GLU A 495 -41.22 16.34 13.04
N ASP A 496 -41.98 17.00 13.88
CA ASP A 496 -41.79 16.90 15.33
C ASP A 496 -42.00 15.45 15.81
N GLY A 497 -41.10 14.97 16.68
CA GLY A 497 -41.14 13.62 17.22
C GLY A 497 -40.44 12.53 16.37
N THR A 498 -39.85 12.89 15.24
CA THR A 498 -39.14 11.93 14.34
C THR A 498 -37.87 11.35 14.97
N LEU A 499 -37.18 12.13 15.81
CA LEU A 499 -35.97 11.67 16.48
C LEU A 499 -36.32 10.76 17.68
N LYS A 500 -35.63 9.63 17.80
CA LYS A 500 -35.80 8.72 18.90
C LYS A 500 -35.07 9.21 20.15
N LYS A 501 -35.69 9.01 21.30
CA LYS A 501 -35.10 9.31 22.61
C LYS A 501 -34.39 8.08 23.15
N GLU A 502 -33.22 8.27 23.74
CA GLU A 502 -32.51 7.18 24.40
C GLU A 502 -33.32 6.61 25.59
N PRO A 503 -33.45 5.27 25.68
CA PRO A 503 -34.09 4.65 26.84
C PRO A 503 -33.31 5.01 28.11
N GLY A 504 -34.00 5.67 29.07
CA GLY A 504 -33.38 6.07 30.33
C GLY A 504 -32.50 7.32 30.28
N GLY A 505 -32.34 7.96 29.11
CA GLY A 505 -31.58 9.19 28.91
C GLY A 505 -32.43 10.39 28.57
N CYS A 506 -31.80 11.58 28.54
CA CYS A 506 -32.41 12.82 28.05
C CYS A 506 -32.02 13.14 26.61
N ALA A 507 -31.06 12.38 26.02
CA ALA A 507 -30.54 12.60 24.69
C ALA A 507 -31.46 12.02 23.60
N TYR A 508 -31.48 12.67 22.46
CA TYR A 508 -32.09 12.15 21.24
C TYR A 508 -31.00 11.58 20.34
N TYR A 509 -31.25 10.47 19.66
CA TYR A 509 -30.35 9.87 18.74
C TYR A 509 -30.94 9.73 17.33
N GLN A 510 -30.06 9.65 16.36
CA GLN A 510 -30.39 9.46 14.96
C GLN A 510 -29.92 8.09 14.51
N GLU A 511 -30.75 7.41 13.75
CA GLU A 511 -30.42 6.11 13.18
C GLU A 511 -29.75 6.31 11.83
N TYR A 512 -28.46 5.99 11.76
CA TYR A 512 -27.71 5.88 10.50
C TYR A 512 -26.58 4.88 10.64
N GLY A 513 -26.29 4.20 9.54
CA GLY A 513 -25.20 3.25 9.46
C GLY A 513 -24.07 3.71 8.52
N PRO A 514 -23.01 2.91 8.41
CA PRO A 514 -21.85 3.24 7.59
C PRO A 514 -22.19 3.52 6.12
N MET A 515 -23.20 2.87 5.56
CA MET A 515 -23.57 3.02 4.13
C MET A 515 -23.95 4.45 3.75
N ARG A 516 -24.49 5.24 4.69
CA ARG A 516 -24.82 6.66 4.47
C ARG A 516 -23.77 7.60 5.07
N LEU A 517 -23.10 7.14 6.11
CA LEU A 517 -22.06 7.91 6.79
C LEU A 517 -20.80 8.05 5.94
N VAL A 518 -20.33 6.95 5.33
CA VAL A 518 -19.06 6.94 4.59
C VAL A 518 -19.04 7.92 3.41
N PRO A 519 -20.09 8.04 2.58
CA PRO A 519 -20.12 9.08 1.56
C PRO A 519 -19.96 10.50 2.10
N CYS A 520 -20.57 10.79 3.27
CA CYS A 520 -20.41 12.08 3.93
C CYS A 520 -18.96 12.28 4.46
N ALA A 521 -18.36 11.23 4.99
CA ALA A 521 -16.95 11.27 5.42
C ALA A 521 -16.01 11.48 4.24
N THR A 522 -16.30 10.87 3.10
CA THR A 522 -15.56 11.08 1.85
C THR A 522 -15.66 12.54 1.41
N LEU A 523 -16.86 13.16 1.44
CA LEU A 523 -17.04 14.58 1.15
C LEU A 523 -16.15 15.49 2.00
N VAL A 524 -16.08 15.21 3.32
CA VAL A 524 -15.22 15.99 4.24
C VAL A 524 -13.74 15.75 3.92
N ALA A 525 -13.32 14.49 3.70
CA ALA A 525 -11.94 14.18 3.36
C ALA A 525 -11.51 14.82 2.02
N GLU A 526 -12.37 14.81 1.01
CA GLU A 526 -12.13 15.50 -0.28
C GLU A 526 -12.02 17.02 -0.11
N ALA A 527 -12.83 17.63 0.76
CA ALA A 527 -12.72 19.05 1.07
C ALA A 527 -11.36 19.38 1.71
N VAL A 528 -10.86 18.50 2.61
CA VAL A 528 -9.53 18.64 3.21
C VAL A 528 -8.44 18.52 2.14
N VAL A 529 -8.49 17.50 1.29
CA VAL A 529 -7.50 17.31 0.21
C VAL A 529 -7.50 18.52 -0.73
N ARG A 530 -8.67 19.00 -1.16
CA ARG A 530 -8.77 20.20 -2.00
C ARG A 530 -8.15 21.43 -1.33
N ALA A 531 -8.38 21.61 -0.03
CA ALA A 531 -7.83 22.74 0.71
C ALA A 531 -6.31 22.66 0.90
N LEU A 532 -5.74 21.45 0.91
CA LEU A 532 -4.28 21.24 0.98
C LEU A 532 -3.59 21.36 -0.38
N THR A 533 -4.27 21.00 -1.49
CA THR A 533 -3.67 20.96 -2.84
C THR A 533 -3.94 22.19 -3.70
N GLY A 534 -4.97 22.95 -3.38
CA GLY A 534 -5.41 24.08 -4.20
C GLY A 534 -5.29 25.43 -3.50
N PRO A 535 -5.43 26.53 -4.25
CA PRO A 535 -5.53 27.86 -3.66
C PRO A 535 -6.84 27.94 -2.86
N VAL A 536 -6.73 28.27 -1.58
CA VAL A 536 -7.89 28.44 -0.69
C VAL A 536 -8.17 29.95 -0.52
N ASP A 537 -8.58 30.60 -1.61
CA ASP A 537 -8.79 32.06 -1.64
C ASP A 537 -10.13 32.47 -1.05
N ALA A 538 -11.10 31.57 -0.94
CA ALA A 538 -12.44 31.86 -0.46
C ALA A 538 -13.05 30.66 0.27
N SER A 539 -13.88 30.94 1.27
CA SER A 539 -14.65 29.87 1.95
C SER A 539 -15.64 29.20 1.00
N GLU A 540 -15.80 27.89 1.13
CA GLU A 540 -16.63 27.05 0.27
C GLU A 540 -17.39 26.00 1.09
N ILE A 541 -18.64 25.75 0.73
CA ILE A 541 -19.41 24.63 1.30
C ILE A 541 -19.70 23.58 0.23
N SER A 542 -19.35 22.35 0.53
CA SER A 542 -19.75 21.18 -0.23
C SER A 542 -20.89 20.49 0.52
N THR A 543 -21.97 20.16 -0.18
CA THR A 543 -23.13 19.46 0.38
C THR A 543 -23.38 18.20 -0.42
N LEU A 544 -23.33 17.06 0.23
CA LEU A 544 -23.78 15.76 -0.29
C LEU A 544 -25.25 15.58 0.08
N ILE A 545 -26.06 15.18 -0.88
CA ILE A 545 -27.44 14.79 -0.69
C ILE A 545 -27.55 13.34 -1.15
N GLY A 546 -27.90 12.46 -0.21
CA GLY A 546 -28.05 11.03 -0.43
C GLY A 546 -29.42 10.66 -1.02
N ASP A 547 -29.72 9.38 -1.00
CA ASP A 547 -30.98 8.84 -1.50
C ASP A 547 -32.20 9.38 -0.72
N LEU A 548 -32.94 10.25 -1.36
CA LEU A 548 -34.11 10.89 -0.79
C LEU A 548 -35.37 10.01 -0.82
N SER A 549 -35.34 8.83 -1.46
CA SER A 549 -36.47 7.89 -1.45
C SER A 549 -36.89 7.48 -0.05
N LEU A 550 -35.94 7.52 0.89
CA LEU A 550 -36.13 7.16 2.29
C LEU A 550 -36.64 8.33 3.15
N LEU A 551 -36.73 9.52 2.59
CA LEU A 551 -37.06 10.73 3.35
C LEU A 551 -38.50 10.68 3.89
N SER A 552 -39.46 10.20 3.10
CA SER A 552 -40.84 9.99 3.55
C SER A 552 -40.95 8.98 4.69
N ASP A 553 -40.19 7.88 4.60
CA ASP A 553 -40.18 6.82 5.62
C ASP A 553 -39.59 7.30 6.95
N CYS A 554 -38.72 8.30 6.87
CA CYS A 554 -38.09 8.95 8.03
C CYS A 554 -38.91 10.14 8.57
N GLY A 555 -40.14 10.38 8.12
CA GLY A 555 -40.95 11.52 8.57
C GLY A 555 -40.33 12.89 8.24
N GLY A 556 -39.67 12.98 7.09
CA GLY A 556 -38.98 14.19 6.65
C GLY A 556 -39.42 14.66 5.26
N ARG A 557 -39.05 15.89 4.94
CA ARG A 557 -39.21 16.49 3.61
C ARG A 557 -38.02 17.38 3.24
N LEU A 558 -37.86 17.64 1.97
CA LEU A 558 -36.91 18.65 1.51
C LEU A 558 -37.28 20.04 1.99
N SER A 559 -36.30 20.86 2.28
CA SER A 559 -36.53 22.28 2.49
C SER A 559 -36.83 22.97 1.14
N LYS A 560 -37.69 23.98 1.15
CA LYS A 560 -38.07 24.73 -0.06
C LYS A 560 -36.89 25.32 -0.83
N ALA A 561 -35.81 25.63 -0.14
CA ALA A 561 -34.59 26.17 -0.74
C ALA A 561 -33.84 25.11 -1.60
N TRP A 562 -33.94 23.83 -1.25
CA TRP A 562 -33.27 22.74 -1.92
C TRP A 562 -34.13 22.06 -2.99
N GLU A 563 -35.47 22.11 -2.88
CA GLU A 563 -36.37 21.58 -3.91
C GLU A 563 -36.07 22.13 -5.32
N LYS A 564 -35.64 23.42 -5.39
CA LYS A 564 -35.32 24.07 -6.66
C LYS A 564 -33.90 23.83 -7.16
N LYS A 565 -33.01 23.33 -6.32
CA LYS A 565 -31.58 23.13 -6.63
C LYS A 565 -31.27 21.73 -7.09
N LEU A 566 -32.11 20.75 -6.73
CA LEU A 566 -31.84 19.35 -6.96
C LEU A 566 -32.29 18.93 -8.36
N ASN A 567 -31.50 18.04 -8.97
CA ASN A 567 -31.92 17.32 -10.16
C ASN A 567 -32.74 16.07 -9.72
N PRO A 568 -34.06 16.03 -10.00
CA PRO A 568 -34.90 14.93 -9.55
C PRO A 568 -34.59 13.56 -10.19
N GLN A 569 -33.73 13.54 -11.21
CA GLN A 569 -33.32 12.29 -11.89
C GLN A 569 -32.11 11.63 -11.24
N LEU A 570 -31.43 12.29 -10.30
CA LEU A 570 -30.24 11.77 -9.63
C LEU A 570 -30.60 11.28 -8.23
N THR A 571 -30.11 10.10 -7.90
CA THR A 571 -30.30 9.50 -6.58
C THR A 571 -29.35 10.08 -5.53
N GLU A 572 -28.17 10.58 -5.96
CA GLU A 572 -27.17 11.17 -5.10
C GLU A 572 -26.52 12.36 -5.79
N GLN A 573 -26.28 13.46 -5.07
CA GLN A 573 -25.75 14.69 -5.64
C GLN A 573 -24.79 15.37 -4.69
N ILE A 574 -23.68 15.91 -5.25
CA ILE A 574 -22.77 16.80 -4.54
C ILE A 574 -22.91 18.19 -5.15
N ILE A 575 -23.17 19.19 -4.29
CA ILE A 575 -23.30 20.58 -4.69
C ILE A 575 -22.25 21.41 -3.95
N ILE A 576 -21.38 22.06 -4.71
CA ILE A 576 -20.31 22.91 -4.19
C ILE A 576 -20.67 24.37 -4.43
N GLN A 577 -20.58 25.23 -3.40
CA GLN A 577 -20.97 26.63 -3.46
C GLN A 577 -19.95 27.49 -2.71
N LYS A 578 -19.69 28.68 -3.25
CA LYS A 578 -18.97 29.73 -2.49
C LYS A 578 -19.72 30.05 -1.21
N TRP A 579 -18.99 30.15 -0.11
CA TRP A 579 -19.54 30.50 1.17
C TRP A 579 -19.25 31.97 1.48
N THR A 580 -20.26 32.80 1.27
CA THR A 580 -20.14 34.28 1.37
C THR A 580 -20.41 34.77 2.78
N ILE A 581 -19.84 35.89 3.13
CA ILE A 581 -20.11 36.61 4.38
C ILE A 581 -21.59 36.94 4.44
N ASN A 582 -22.23 36.60 5.57
CA ASN A 582 -23.56 37.06 5.90
C ASN A 582 -23.45 38.48 6.51
N PRO A 583 -24.10 39.50 5.95
CA PRO A 583 -24.02 40.86 6.47
C PRO A 583 -24.45 41.05 7.92
N THR A 584 -25.25 40.11 8.43
CA THR A 584 -25.72 40.10 9.83
C THR A 584 -24.85 39.25 10.78
N CYS A 585 -23.80 38.64 10.26
CA CYS A 585 -22.89 37.83 11.07
C CYS A 585 -22.08 38.72 12.01
N GLN A 586 -22.21 38.52 13.31
CA GLN A 586 -21.51 39.32 14.31
C GLN A 586 -19.99 39.20 14.24
N LEU A 587 -19.49 38.03 13.83
CA LEU A 587 -18.05 37.75 13.76
C LEU A 587 -17.39 38.29 12.49
N CYS A 588 -18.14 38.38 11.36
CA CYS A 588 -17.60 38.82 10.07
C CYS A 588 -17.89 40.30 9.76
N SER A 589 -18.80 40.92 10.48
CA SER A 589 -19.26 42.33 10.21
C SER A 589 -18.50 43.38 11.03
N VAL A 590 -17.48 42.96 11.80
CA VAL A 590 -16.63 43.85 12.61
C VAL A 590 -15.42 44.32 11.84
#